data_5373ec84e976a5cb4adf661fd13b11c5
#
_entry.id   5373ec84e976a5cb4adf661fd13b11c5
#
_cell.length_a   1.000
_cell.length_b   1.000
_cell.length_c   1.000
_cell.angle_alpha   90.00
_cell.angle_beta   90.00
_cell.angle_gamma   90.00
#
_symmetry.space_group_name_H-M   'P 1'
#
loop_
_entity.id
_entity.type
_entity.pdbx_description
1 polymer ?
#
loop_
_entity_poly.entity_id
_entity_poly.type
_entity_poly.pdbx_seq_one_letter_code
_entity_poly.pdbx_strand_id
1 'polypeptide(L)'
;MIKKIFSWFESRIDPYPEAAPKTPEKGLWRFIWSNIEGVRKWIAVLAVFTVGVGIMEALMFQFMGKVVDWLGTYTPQTLFVEKGHALIGMMAMVAFFAVWTFFASSVRLQTLQGVFPMRLRWNFHRLMLGQSLGFYQDEFAGRVSAKVMQTALALRDVVMTVADMVVDRKSVV
;
A
#
# COMPACT_ATOMS: atom_id res chain seq x y z
N MET A 1 -9.90 -20.33 6.18
CA MET A 1 -8.65 -19.77 6.73
C MET A 1 -8.32 -18.40 6.13
N ILE A 2 -8.33 -18.24 4.82
CA ILE A 2 -8.00 -16.97 4.09
C ILE A 2 -8.92 -15.82 4.52
N LYS A 3 -10.24 -16.01 4.65
CA LYS A 3 -11.18 -14.98 5.12
C LYS A 3 -10.81 -14.38 6.49
N LYS A 4 -10.31 -15.20 7.41
CA LYS A 4 -9.88 -14.73 8.74
C LYS A 4 -8.64 -13.83 8.66
N ILE A 5 -7.71 -14.15 7.75
CA ILE A 5 -6.50 -13.35 7.52
C ILE A 5 -6.91 -11.97 6.95
N PHE A 6 -7.76 -11.92 5.94
CA PHE A 6 -8.21 -10.67 5.35
C PHE A 6 -9.02 -9.82 6.35
N SER A 7 -9.95 -10.42 7.08
CA SER A 7 -10.70 -9.75 8.14
C SER A 7 -9.77 -9.16 9.22
N TRP A 8 -8.67 -9.84 9.54
CA TRP A 8 -7.66 -9.31 10.46
C TRP A 8 -6.98 -8.04 9.93
N PHE A 9 -6.64 -7.97 8.63
CA PHE A 9 -6.07 -6.78 8.01
C PHE A 9 -7.08 -5.64 7.92
N GLU A 10 -8.32 -5.92 7.57
CA GLU A 10 -9.42 -4.93 7.49
C GLU A 10 -9.71 -4.30 8.85
N SER A 11 -9.66 -5.08 9.92
CA SER A 11 -9.95 -4.61 11.29
C SER A 11 -8.87 -3.69 11.88
N ARG A 12 -7.74 -3.50 11.20
CA ARG A 12 -6.62 -2.69 11.69
C ARG A 12 -6.82 -1.19 11.57
N ILE A 13 -7.67 -0.77 10.67
CA ILE A 13 -8.07 0.64 10.54
C ILE A 13 -9.56 0.70 10.83
N ASP A 14 -9.96 1.55 11.77
CA ASP A 14 -11.35 1.83 12.01
C ASP A 14 -11.88 2.74 10.89
N PRO A 15 -12.85 2.26 10.07
CA PRO A 15 -13.44 3.06 9.01
C PRO A 15 -14.38 4.15 9.53
N TYR A 16 -14.89 4.02 10.77
CA TYR A 16 -15.91 4.88 11.37
C TYR A 16 -15.50 5.44 12.73
N PRO A 17 -14.38 6.20 12.81
CA PRO A 17 -13.90 6.71 14.09
C PRO A 17 -14.95 7.59 14.76
N GLU A 18 -15.13 7.41 16.08
CA GLU A 18 -16.06 8.21 16.89
C GLU A 18 -15.56 9.64 17.12
N ALA A 19 -14.23 9.83 17.09
CA ALA A 19 -13.61 11.14 17.28
C ALA A 19 -14.17 12.19 16.31
N ALA A 20 -14.39 13.41 16.79
CA ALA A 20 -14.85 14.51 15.95
C ALA A 20 -13.87 14.75 14.81
N PRO A 21 -14.36 14.94 13.57
CA PRO A 21 -13.50 15.23 12.45
C PRO A 21 -12.82 16.59 12.66
N LYS A 22 -11.50 16.62 12.43
CA LYS A 22 -10.73 17.87 12.47
C LYS A 22 -11.11 18.75 11.29
N THR A 23 -11.26 20.05 11.53
CA THR A 23 -11.45 21.01 10.44
C THR A 23 -10.24 20.96 9.50
N PRO A 24 -10.46 20.97 8.16
CA PRO A 24 -9.38 20.92 7.21
C PRO A 24 -8.40 22.08 7.42
N GLU A 25 -7.13 21.80 7.57
CA GLU A 25 -6.10 22.82 7.68
C GLU A 25 -5.85 23.49 6.31
N LYS A 26 -5.53 24.77 6.32
CA LYS A 26 -5.14 25.51 5.11
C LYS A 26 -3.76 25.01 4.62
N GLY A 27 -3.69 24.64 3.36
CA GLY A 27 -2.46 24.13 2.72
C GLY A 27 -2.51 22.62 2.43
N LEU A 28 -2.10 22.26 1.20
CA LEU A 28 -2.21 20.88 0.68
C LEU A 28 -1.50 19.86 1.57
N TRP A 29 -0.25 20.11 1.97
CA TRP A 29 0.52 19.20 2.78
C TRP A 29 -0.05 18.98 4.17
N ARG A 30 -0.52 20.05 4.81
CA ARG A 30 -1.16 19.97 6.12
C ARG A 30 -2.47 19.22 6.04
N PHE A 31 -3.25 19.48 5.00
CA PHE A 31 -4.50 18.75 4.72
C PHE A 31 -4.25 17.26 4.54
N ILE A 32 -3.28 16.85 3.70
CA ILE A 32 -2.92 15.45 3.51
C ILE A 32 -2.48 14.85 4.87
N TRP A 33 -1.56 15.53 5.57
CA TRP A 33 -0.98 15.03 6.80
C TRP A 33 -2.00 14.83 7.92
N SER A 34 -2.97 15.72 8.06
CA SER A 34 -4.05 15.60 9.04
C SER A 34 -5.01 14.45 8.73
N ASN A 35 -5.31 14.21 7.45
CA ASN A 35 -6.26 13.18 7.05
C ASN A 35 -5.66 11.76 7.01
N ILE A 36 -4.34 11.60 6.96
CA ILE A 36 -3.67 10.30 7.08
C ILE A 36 -3.40 9.90 8.55
N GLU A 37 -3.80 10.72 9.52
CA GLU A 37 -3.72 10.37 10.94
C GLU A 37 -4.48 9.07 11.22
N GLY A 38 -3.83 8.13 11.94
CA GLY A 38 -4.38 6.79 12.17
C GLY A 38 -4.05 5.76 11.09
N VAL A 39 -3.63 6.18 9.88
CA VAL A 39 -3.19 5.28 8.79
C VAL A 39 -1.69 5.35 8.56
N ARG A 40 -1.00 6.34 9.14
CA ARG A 40 0.45 6.59 8.95
C ARG A 40 1.31 5.35 9.18
N LYS A 41 1.01 4.59 10.23
CA LYS A 41 1.73 3.34 10.55
C LYS A 41 1.62 2.32 9.42
N TRP A 42 0.44 2.19 8.83
CA TRP A 42 0.19 1.25 7.74
C TRP A 42 0.81 1.69 6.42
N ILE A 43 0.86 3.01 6.17
CA ILE A 43 1.60 3.57 5.04
C ILE A 43 3.10 3.29 5.20
N ALA A 44 3.67 3.48 6.40
CA ALA A 44 5.06 3.13 6.68
C ALA A 44 5.33 1.62 6.52
N VAL A 45 4.43 0.78 7.02
CA VAL A 45 4.52 -0.68 6.84
C VAL A 45 4.49 -1.04 5.36
N LEU A 46 3.57 -0.45 4.57
CA LEU A 46 3.54 -0.66 3.13
C LEU A 46 4.85 -0.25 2.47
N ALA A 47 5.40 0.93 2.81
CA ALA A 47 6.68 1.39 2.27
C ALA A 47 7.82 0.41 2.54
N VAL A 48 7.91 -0.15 3.77
CA VAL A 48 8.91 -1.18 4.12
C VAL A 48 8.71 -2.44 3.28
N PHE A 49 7.47 -2.92 3.16
CA PHE A 49 7.18 -4.09 2.33
C PHE A 49 7.56 -3.88 0.87
N THR A 50 7.27 -2.70 0.33
CA THR A 50 7.53 -2.40 -1.08
C THR A 50 9.03 -2.23 -1.34
N VAL A 51 9.79 -1.59 -0.44
CA VAL A 51 11.27 -1.57 -0.50
C VAL A 51 11.82 -3.00 -0.47
N GLY A 52 11.29 -3.86 0.41
CA GLY A 52 11.68 -5.27 0.49
C GLY A 52 11.44 -6.03 -0.81
N VAL A 53 10.30 -5.80 -1.49
CA VAL A 53 10.02 -6.37 -2.82
C VAL A 53 11.10 -5.95 -3.81
N GLY A 54 11.43 -4.66 -3.91
CA GLY A 54 12.46 -4.16 -4.84
C GLY A 54 13.86 -4.73 -4.56
N ILE A 55 14.24 -4.91 -3.29
CA ILE A 55 15.52 -5.55 -2.94
C ILE A 55 15.51 -7.03 -3.40
N MET A 56 14.41 -7.74 -3.15
CA MET A 56 14.30 -9.15 -3.54
C MET A 56 14.32 -9.34 -5.05
N GLU A 57 13.66 -8.47 -5.82
CA GLU A 57 13.71 -8.46 -7.27
C GLU A 57 15.16 -8.30 -7.76
N ALA A 58 15.90 -7.34 -7.21
CA ALA A 58 17.31 -7.13 -7.56
C ALA A 58 18.18 -8.37 -7.26
N LEU A 59 17.93 -9.04 -6.11
CA LEU A 59 18.62 -10.28 -5.76
C LEU A 59 18.24 -11.42 -6.72
N MET A 60 16.99 -11.53 -7.14
CA MET A 60 16.55 -12.55 -8.11
C MET A 60 17.24 -12.36 -9.46
N PHE A 61 17.38 -11.12 -9.97
CA PHE A 61 18.15 -10.86 -11.18
C PHE A 61 19.62 -11.23 -11.03
N GLN A 62 20.25 -10.93 -9.89
CA GLN A 62 21.62 -11.33 -9.61
C GLN A 62 21.79 -12.85 -9.58
N PHE A 63 20.84 -13.57 -8.99
CA PHE A 63 20.85 -15.03 -8.98
C PHE A 63 20.66 -15.63 -10.37
N MET A 64 19.78 -15.04 -11.18
CA MET A 64 19.60 -15.48 -12.58
C MET A 64 20.91 -15.36 -13.37
N GLY A 65 21.65 -14.27 -13.22
CA GLY A 65 22.99 -14.11 -13.82
C GLY A 65 23.93 -15.24 -13.39
N LYS A 66 23.99 -15.56 -12.07
CA LYS A 66 24.84 -16.67 -11.58
C LYS A 66 24.43 -18.04 -12.14
N VAL A 67 23.13 -18.29 -12.31
CA VAL A 67 22.66 -19.54 -12.91
C VAL A 67 23.15 -19.67 -14.36
N VAL A 68 23.07 -18.57 -15.13
CA VAL A 68 23.56 -18.55 -16.51
C VAL A 68 25.07 -18.83 -16.56
N ASP A 69 25.87 -18.20 -15.67
CA ASP A 69 27.31 -18.42 -15.58
C ASP A 69 27.61 -19.89 -15.23
N TRP A 70 26.87 -20.50 -14.33
CA TRP A 70 27.04 -21.91 -13.94
C TRP A 70 26.69 -22.86 -15.08
N LEU A 71 25.63 -22.59 -15.85
CA LEU A 71 25.25 -23.39 -17.01
C LEU A 71 26.32 -23.37 -18.12
N GLY A 72 27.09 -22.27 -18.22
CA GLY A 72 28.23 -22.19 -19.13
C GLY A 72 29.48 -22.94 -18.66
N THR A 73 29.60 -23.21 -17.34
CA THR A 73 30.81 -23.75 -16.72
C THR A 73 30.69 -25.21 -16.29
N TYR A 74 29.50 -25.63 -15.84
CA TYR A 74 29.25 -26.95 -15.26
C TYR A 74 28.39 -27.82 -16.17
N THR A 75 28.65 -29.14 -16.16
CA THR A 75 27.72 -30.10 -16.75
C THR A 75 26.52 -30.31 -15.80
N PRO A 76 25.35 -30.79 -16.30
CA PRO A 76 24.17 -30.97 -15.44
C PRO A 76 24.44 -31.83 -14.19
N GLN A 77 25.27 -32.87 -14.31
CA GLN A 77 25.59 -33.74 -13.20
C GLN A 77 26.47 -33.07 -12.13
N THR A 78 27.49 -32.31 -12.56
CA THR A 78 28.40 -31.60 -11.65
C THR A 78 27.74 -30.39 -11.01
N LEU A 79 26.82 -29.71 -11.72
CA LEU A 79 26.08 -28.57 -11.20
C LEU A 79 25.28 -28.93 -9.94
N PHE A 80 24.53 -30.02 -9.95
CA PHE A 80 23.74 -30.45 -8.79
C PHE A 80 24.60 -30.85 -7.61
N VAL A 81 25.75 -31.48 -7.83
CA VAL A 81 26.66 -31.88 -6.77
C VAL A 81 27.36 -30.71 -6.12
N GLU A 82 27.89 -29.76 -6.92
CA GLU A 82 28.67 -28.62 -6.42
C GLU A 82 27.84 -27.43 -6.00
N LYS A 83 26.74 -27.15 -6.71
CA LYS A 83 25.89 -25.96 -6.51
C LYS A 83 24.49 -26.29 -5.98
N GLY A 84 24.21 -27.52 -5.61
CA GLY A 84 22.90 -27.96 -5.13
C GLY A 84 22.39 -27.15 -3.94
N HIS A 85 23.24 -26.83 -2.97
CA HIS A 85 22.86 -25.97 -1.84
C HIS A 85 22.46 -24.55 -2.27
N ALA A 86 23.14 -23.99 -3.27
CA ALA A 86 22.82 -22.67 -3.79
C ALA A 86 21.47 -22.70 -4.55
N LEU A 87 21.20 -23.75 -5.31
CA LEU A 87 19.91 -23.94 -5.99
C LEU A 87 18.75 -24.08 -4.99
N ILE A 88 18.93 -24.85 -3.90
CA ILE A 88 17.95 -24.95 -2.81
C ILE A 88 17.73 -23.57 -2.16
N GLY A 89 18.80 -22.82 -1.91
CA GLY A 89 18.72 -21.46 -1.38
C GLY A 89 17.92 -20.51 -2.30
N MET A 90 18.11 -20.63 -3.62
CA MET A 90 17.32 -19.89 -4.61
C MET A 90 15.83 -20.24 -4.56
N MET A 91 15.51 -21.53 -4.49
CA MET A 91 14.12 -21.98 -4.38
C MET A 91 13.47 -21.48 -3.08
N ALA A 92 14.19 -21.54 -1.96
CA ALA A 92 13.73 -21.02 -0.69
C ALA A 92 13.49 -19.50 -0.75
N MET A 93 14.36 -18.78 -1.44
CA MET A 93 14.21 -17.33 -1.66
C MET A 93 12.97 -17.00 -2.51
N VAL A 94 12.69 -17.75 -3.58
CA VAL A 94 11.48 -17.58 -4.40
C VAL A 94 10.22 -17.83 -3.56
N ALA A 95 10.22 -18.89 -2.75
CA ALA A 95 9.11 -19.18 -1.85
C ALA A 95 8.92 -18.06 -0.81
N PHE A 96 10.00 -17.56 -0.23
CA PHE A 96 9.95 -16.42 0.70
C PHE A 96 9.43 -15.15 0.02
N PHE A 97 9.86 -14.86 -1.21
CA PHE A 97 9.39 -13.73 -2.00
C PHE A 97 7.88 -13.80 -2.25
N ALA A 98 7.35 -14.98 -2.58
CA ALA A 98 5.92 -15.17 -2.76
C ALA A 98 5.11 -14.86 -1.48
N VAL A 99 5.59 -15.32 -0.33
CA VAL A 99 4.99 -15.05 0.98
C VAL A 99 5.07 -13.55 1.30
N TRP A 100 6.24 -12.93 1.08
CA TRP A 100 6.45 -11.49 1.31
C TRP A 100 5.50 -10.64 0.47
N THR A 101 5.39 -10.94 -0.83
CA THR A 101 4.49 -10.23 -1.76
C THR A 101 3.02 -10.42 -1.38
N PHE A 102 2.64 -11.60 -0.89
CA PHE A 102 1.30 -11.85 -0.38
C PHE A 102 0.96 -10.91 0.79
N PHE A 103 1.85 -10.74 1.77
CA PHE A 103 1.64 -9.81 2.88
C PHE A 103 1.63 -8.36 2.43
N ALA A 104 2.55 -7.96 1.55
CA ALA A 104 2.58 -6.62 0.95
C ALA A 104 1.25 -6.28 0.25
N SER A 105 0.76 -7.20 -0.57
CA SER A 105 -0.52 -7.05 -1.28
C SER A 105 -1.71 -7.02 -0.33
N SER A 106 -1.68 -7.80 0.75
CA SER A 106 -2.74 -7.81 1.77
C SER A 106 -2.82 -6.47 2.49
N VAL A 107 -1.69 -5.89 2.89
CA VAL A 107 -1.66 -4.54 3.50
C VAL A 107 -2.18 -3.50 2.51
N ARG A 108 -1.73 -3.54 1.27
CA ARG A 108 -2.12 -2.59 0.23
C ARG A 108 -3.61 -2.65 -0.06
N LEU A 109 -4.14 -3.84 -0.37
CA LEU A 109 -5.50 -4.01 -0.84
C LEU A 109 -6.52 -3.96 0.30
N GLN A 110 -6.31 -4.71 1.37
CA GLN A 110 -7.30 -4.84 2.44
C GLN A 110 -7.27 -3.65 3.40
N THR A 111 -6.08 -3.23 3.83
CA THR A 111 -5.96 -2.18 4.84
C THR A 111 -6.10 -0.79 4.22
N LEU A 112 -5.33 -0.49 3.18
CA LEU A 112 -5.26 0.88 2.65
C LEU A 112 -6.29 1.13 1.54
N GLN A 113 -6.36 0.31 0.51
CA GLN A 113 -7.29 0.56 -0.59
C GLN A 113 -8.75 0.28 -0.21
N GLY A 114 -9.01 -0.68 0.67
CA GLY A 114 -10.36 -1.02 1.12
C GLY A 114 -10.89 -0.05 2.16
N VAL A 115 -10.20 0.09 3.28
CA VAL A 115 -10.72 0.76 4.49
C VAL A 115 -10.43 2.27 4.51
N PHE A 116 -9.26 2.72 4.04
CA PHE A 116 -8.87 4.12 4.12
C PHE A 116 -9.82 5.09 3.38
N PRO A 117 -10.28 4.81 2.15
CA PRO A 117 -11.26 5.70 1.49
C PRO A 117 -12.59 5.78 2.24
N MET A 118 -13.01 4.70 2.89
CA MET A 118 -14.24 4.68 3.69
C MET A 118 -14.11 5.61 4.90
N ARG A 119 -12.97 5.54 5.60
CA ARG A 119 -12.65 6.44 6.70
C ARG A 119 -12.64 7.91 6.27
N LEU A 120 -12.07 8.23 5.10
CA LEU A 120 -12.07 9.60 4.55
C LEU A 120 -13.49 10.09 4.25
N ARG A 121 -14.30 9.25 3.60
CA ARG A 121 -15.71 9.57 3.31
C ARG A 121 -16.50 9.80 4.58
N TRP A 122 -16.30 8.97 5.59
CA TRP A 122 -16.95 9.14 6.89
C TRP A 122 -16.58 10.46 7.56
N ASN A 123 -15.29 10.79 7.62
CA ASN A 123 -14.82 12.05 8.19
C ASN A 123 -15.38 13.27 7.43
N PHE A 124 -15.35 13.27 6.11
CA PHE A 124 -15.89 14.36 5.30
C PHE A 124 -17.41 14.45 5.42
N HIS A 125 -18.11 13.34 5.48
CA HIS A 125 -19.55 13.33 5.73
C HIS A 125 -19.89 13.98 7.07
N ARG A 126 -19.19 13.62 8.13
CA ARG A 126 -19.40 14.24 9.45
C ARG A 126 -19.05 15.73 9.48
N LEU A 127 -18.01 16.14 8.75
CA LEU A 127 -17.71 17.57 8.57
C LEU A 127 -18.86 18.32 7.89
N MET A 128 -19.47 17.70 6.88
CA MET A 128 -20.63 18.30 6.19
C MET A 128 -21.83 18.40 7.15
N LEU A 129 -22.13 17.37 7.91
CA LEU A 129 -23.24 17.42 8.89
C LEU A 129 -23.11 18.55 9.92
N GLY A 130 -21.89 18.99 10.20
CA GLY A 130 -21.62 20.14 11.08
C GLY A 130 -21.74 21.51 10.44
N GLN A 131 -22.06 21.62 9.14
CA GLN A 131 -22.21 22.91 8.47
C GLN A 131 -23.57 23.56 8.77
N SER A 132 -23.62 24.89 8.61
CA SER A 132 -24.84 25.66 8.81
C SER A 132 -25.88 25.39 7.71
N LEU A 133 -27.15 25.64 8.03
CA LEU A 133 -28.23 25.54 7.05
C LEU A 133 -28.03 26.50 5.87
N GLY A 134 -27.50 27.71 6.10
CA GLY A 134 -27.16 28.67 5.06
C GLY A 134 -26.16 28.11 4.03
N PHE A 135 -25.16 27.36 4.48
CA PHE A 135 -24.22 26.68 3.56
C PHE A 135 -24.94 25.76 2.55
N TYR A 136 -25.96 25.03 3.01
CA TYR A 136 -26.72 24.12 2.16
C TYR A 136 -27.74 24.84 1.26
N GLN A 137 -28.17 26.03 1.62
CA GLN A 137 -29.04 26.86 0.77
C GLN A 137 -28.27 27.45 -0.41
N ASP A 138 -26.99 27.80 -0.20
CA ASP A 138 -26.12 28.39 -1.23
C ASP A 138 -25.44 27.33 -2.12
N GLU A 139 -25.27 26.10 -1.62
CA GLU A 139 -24.59 25.01 -2.34
C GLU A 139 -25.57 23.92 -2.76
N PHE A 140 -25.52 23.52 -4.02
CA PHE A 140 -26.34 22.43 -4.54
C PHE A 140 -25.91 21.10 -3.93
N ALA A 141 -26.84 20.34 -3.31
CA ALA A 141 -26.56 19.12 -2.56
C ALA A 141 -25.77 18.07 -3.37
N GLY A 142 -26.08 17.92 -4.68
CA GLY A 142 -25.36 17.05 -5.58
C GLY A 142 -23.90 17.43 -5.76
N ARG A 143 -23.59 18.74 -5.78
CA ARG A 143 -22.21 19.24 -5.88
C ARG A 143 -21.41 18.95 -4.63
N VAL A 144 -22.00 19.10 -3.44
CA VAL A 144 -21.35 18.80 -2.16
C VAL A 144 -21.01 17.32 -2.07
N SER A 145 -21.97 16.43 -2.36
CA SER A 145 -21.75 14.99 -2.38
C SER A 145 -20.65 14.58 -3.36
N ALA A 146 -20.66 15.12 -4.58
CA ALA A 146 -19.65 14.84 -5.58
C ALA A 146 -18.25 15.29 -5.12
N LYS A 147 -18.12 16.49 -4.55
CA LYS A 147 -16.86 16.99 -3.99
C LYS A 147 -16.31 16.10 -2.88
N VAL A 148 -17.16 15.66 -1.94
CA VAL A 148 -16.75 14.75 -0.85
C VAL A 148 -16.21 13.44 -1.41
N MET A 149 -16.93 12.82 -2.34
CA MET A 149 -16.52 11.55 -2.94
C MET A 149 -15.22 11.66 -3.74
N GLN A 150 -15.10 12.71 -4.58
CA GLN A 150 -13.91 12.95 -5.38
C GLN A 150 -12.69 13.28 -4.51
N THR A 151 -12.86 14.12 -3.47
CA THR A 151 -11.75 14.46 -2.56
C THR A 151 -11.25 13.24 -1.81
N ALA A 152 -12.13 12.36 -1.34
CA ALA A 152 -11.73 11.14 -0.66
C ALA A 152 -10.93 10.19 -1.57
N LEU A 153 -11.36 10.05 -2.84
CA LEU A 153 -10.66 9.24 -3.82
C LEU A 153 -9.32 9.86 -4.21
N ALA A 154 -9.30 11.16 -4.53
CA ALA A 154 -8.08 11.89 -4.89
C ALA A 154 -7.03 11.81 -3.76
N LEU A 155 -7.44 11.98 -2.50
CA LEU A 155 -6.53 11.87 -1.36
C LEU A 155 -5.96 10.46 -1.21
N ARG A 156 -6.81 9.43 -1.38
CA ARG A 156 -6.33 8.03 -1.42
C ARG A 156 -5.29 7.85 -2.51
N ASP A 157 -5.58 8.33 -3.73
CA ASP A 157 -4.70 8.13 -4.89
C ASP A 157 -3.36 8.84 -4.70
N VAL A 158 -3.36 10.06 -4.16
CA VAL A 158 -2.12 10.77 -3.80
C VAL A 158 -1.31 10.00 -2.78
N VAL A 159 -1.94 9.51 -1.71
CA VAL A 159 -1.24 8.74 -0.66
C VAL A 159 -0.66 7.45 -1.22
N MET A 160 -1.43 6.73 -2.05
CA MET A 160 -0.96 5.48 -2.66
C MET A 160 0.16 5.74 -3.67
N THR A 161 0.03 6.77 -4.51
CA THR A 161 1.07 7.16 -5.46
C THR A 161 2.37 7.54 -4.76
N VAL A 162 2.31 8.32 -3.68
CA VAL A 162 3.50 8.66 -2.88
C VAL A 162 4.12 7.41 -2.26
N ALA A 163 3.31 6.49 -1.73
CA ALA A 163 3.81 5.22 -1.18
C ALA A 163 4.48 4.35 -2.27
N ASP A 164 3.95 4.35 -3.49
CA ASP A 164 4.51 3.63 -4.63
C ASP A 164 5.77 4.32 -5.18
N MET A 165 5.78 5.66 -5.30
CA MET A 165 6.93 6.43 -5.83
C MET A 165 8.20 6.31 -4.98
N VAL A 166 8.07 6.11 -3.68
CA VAL A 166 9.24 5.84 -2.80
C VAL A 166 9.99 4.59 -3.27
N VAL A 167 9.31 3.72 -3.99
CA VAL A 167 9.82 2.43 -4.46
C VAL A 167 10.13 2.41 -5.95
N ASP A 168 9.24 2.99 -6.77
CA ASP A 168 9.32 2.95 -8.24
C ASP A 168 10.37 3.90 -8.85
N ARG A 169 11.27 4.46 -8.05
CA ARG A 169 12.39 5.27 -8.56
C ARG A 169 13.32 4.49 -9.50
N LYS A 170 13.08 3.18 -9.68
CA LYS A 170 13.85 2.30 -10.57
C LYS A 170 13.23 2.10 -11.95
N SER A 171 11.99 2.52 -12.20
CA SER A 171 11.33 2.31 -13.51
C SER A 171 11.45 3.49 -14.46
N VAL A 172 12.24 4.51 -14.14
CA VAL A 172 12.44 5.73 -14.97
C VAL A 172 13.92 5.89 -15.37
N VAL A 173 14.62 4.78 -15.60
CA VAL A 173 15.92 4.81 -16.29
C VAL A 173 15.95 3.72 -17.35
#